data_13b5f8667629414067937f49fec676ba
#
_entry.id   13b5f8667629414067937f49fec676ba
#
_cell.length_a   1.000
_cell.length_b   1.000
_cell.length_c   1.000
_cell.angle_alpha   90.00
_cell.angle_beta   90.00
_cell.angle_gamma   90.00
#
_symmetry.space_group_name_H-M   'P 1'
#
loop_
_entity.id
_entity.type
_entity.pdbx_description
1 polymer ?
#
loop_
_entity_poly.entity_id
_entity_poly.type
_entity_poly.pdbx_seq_one_letter_code
_entity_poly.pdbx_strand_id
1 'polypeptide(L)'
;MKKFAKLFLLVAAALFSANASAELKVGYIEMSQVLQSQQAQDIGKKLQNEFSSRANQLDQLKKTVNDKRTALEKDSKKMSETELRDKTKQVSDMAIDLERKQRELTEDINIRKNEEMKKFQDQVNKAVGVIAQADGYDLIVYNSVAYVSKKINITDKVIAGIGK
;
A
#
# COMPACT_ATOMS: atom_id res chain seq x y z
N MET A 1 39.27 15.77 63.83
CA MET A 1 38.11 16.44 63.27
C MET A 1 38.28 16.82 61.75
N LYS A 2 39.45 17.26 61.29
CA LYS A 2 39.63 17.68 59.85
C LYS A 2 39.64 16.53 58.86
N LYS A 3 39.87 15.27 59.24
CA LYS A 3 39.89 14.12 58.33
C LYS A 3 38.51 13.55 58.04
N PHE A 4 37.55 13.69 58.99
CA PHE A 4 36.14 13.26 58.73
C PHE A 4 35.37 14.22 57.87
N ALA A 5 35.69 15.52 57.89
CA ALA A 5 35.05 16.52 57.03
C ALA A 5 35.37 16.30 55.52
N LYS A 6 36.61 15.83 55.20
CA LYS A 6 37.00 15.52 53.82
C LYS A 6 36.34 14.27 53.24
N LEU A 7 36.06 13.26 54.09
CA LEU A 7 35.37 12.04 53.67
C LEU A 7 33.88 12.29 53.41
N PHE A 8 33.25 13.19 54.16
CA PHE A 8 31.85 13.54 53.98
C PHE A 8 31.61 14.37 52.71
N LEU A 9 32.58 15.20 52.30
CA LEU A 9 32.51 15.99 51.09
C LEU A 9 32.65 15.13 49.82
N LEU A 10 33.39 14.03 49.85
CA LEU A 10 33.57 13.10 48.75
C LEU A 10 32.32 12.22 48.51
N VAL A 11 31.59 11.86 49.57
CA VAL A 11 30.36 11.07 49.48
C VAL A 11 29.18 11.93 48.98
N ALA A 12 29.14 13.22 49.34
CA ALA A 12 28.13 14.15 48.84
C ALA A 12 28.27 14.45 47.33
N ALA A 13 29.50 14.48 46.81
CA ALA A 13 29.75 14.68 45.37
C ALA A 13 29.33 13.48 44.50
N ALA A 14 29.31 12.27 45.03
CA ALA A 14 28.88 11.06 44.32
C ALA A 14 27.36 10.92 44.18
N LEU A 15 26.58 11.64 44.99
CA LEU A 15 25.10 11.59 44.94
C LEU A 15 24.49 12.59 43.94
N PHE A 16 25.26 13.52 43.39
CA PHE A 16 24.77 14.51 42.40
C PHE A 16 24.83 14.08 40.95
N SER A 17 25.38 12.89 40.65
CA SER A 17 25.63 12.45 39.26
C SER A 17 24.52 11.59 38.65
N ALA A 18 23.37 11.42 39.31
CA ALA A 18 22.34 10.44 38.86
C ALA A 18 21.08 11.03 38.24
N ASN A 19 21.10 12.30 37.81
CA ASN A 19 20.06 12.81 36.95
C ASN A 19 20.50 12.72 35.48
N ALA A 20 20.81 11.51 35.01
CA ALA A 20 20.74 11.24 33.58
C ALA A 20 19.26 11.25 33.19
N SER A 21 18.73 12.43 32.86
CA SER A 21 17.46 12.51 32.14
C SER A 21 17.66 11.72 30.86
N ALA A 22 17.10 10.52 30.80
CA ALA A 22 17.08 9.76 29.57
C ALA A 22 16.35 10.62 28.53
N GLU A 23 17.10 11.20 27.60
CA GLU A 23 16.52 11.99 26.52
C GLU A 23 15.66 11.05 25.67
N LEU A 24 14.36 11.32 25.61
CA LEU A 24 13.41 10.51 24.85
C LEU A 24 13.82 10.49 23.37
N LYS A 25 14.18 9.33 22.84
CA LYS A 25 14.57 9.18 21.45
C LYS A 25 13.37 8.97 20.57
N VAL A 26 13.03 10.01 19.79
CA VAL A 26 11.88 10.02 18.90
C VAL A 26 12.33 9.84 17.45
N GLY A 27 11.62 8.97 16.71
CA GLY A 27 11.71 8.81 15.26
C GLY A 27 10.43 9.28 14.57
N TYR A 28 10.56 9.81 13.35
CA TYR A 28 9.44 10.16 12.48
C TYR A 28 9.55 9.46 11.14
N ILE A 29 8.42 8.96 10.64
CA ILE A 29 8.29 8.31 9.33
C ILE A 29 7.27 9.07 8.49
N GLU A 30 7.67 9.47 7.30
CA GLU A 30 6.77 10.06 6.30
C GLU A 30 6.15 8.94 5.46
N MET A 31 4.89 8.55 5.79
CA MET A 31 4.21 7.43 5.11
C MET A 31 3.96 7.69 3.63
N SER A 32 3.82 8.93 3.21
CA SER A 32 3.70 9.28 1.78
C SER A 32 4.94 8.85 0.98
N GLN A 33 6.14 9.03 1.53
CA GLN A 33 7.39 8.56 0.91
C GLN A 33 7.49 7.03 0.93
N VAL A 34 7.08 6.38 2.03
CA VAL A 34 7.04 4.90 2.12
C VAL A 34 6.13 4.32 1.04
N LEU A 35 4.94 4.92 0.83
CA LEU A 35 3.98 4.50 -0.20
C LEU A 35 4.46 4.81 -1.64
N GLN A 36 5.43 5.70 -1.81
CA GLN A 36 6.08 6.00 -3.10
C GLN A 36 7.37 5.20 -3.31
N SER A 37 7.78 4.38 -2.35
CA SER A 37 8.99 3.56 -2.44
C SER A 37 8.91 2.54 -3.58
N GLN A 38 10.07 2.05 -4.02
CA GLN A 38 10.15 1.04 -5.08
C GLN A 38 9.34 -0.22 -4.71
N GLN A 39 9.39 -0.64 -3.45
CA GLN A 39 8.66 -1.80 -2.95
C GLN A 39 7.14 -1.63 -3.10
N ALA A 40 6.61 -0.43 -2.82
CA ALA A 40 5.19 -0.12 -3.02
C ALA A 40 4.82 -0.09 -4.51
N GLN A 41 5.69 0.48 -5.36
CA GLN A 41 5.47 0.49 -6.82
C GLN A 41 5.48 -0.91 -7.43
N ASP A 42 6.32 -1.81 -6.93
CA ASP A 42 6.40 -3.19 -7.41
C ASP A 42 5.11 -3.98 -7.12
N ILE A 43 4.36 -3.62 -6.07
CA ILE A 43 3.00 -4.15 -5.83
C ILE A 43 2.07 -3.78 -7.00
N GLY A 44 2.11 -2.53 -7.44
CA GLY A 44 1.31 -2.08 -8.60
C GLY A 44 1.64 -2.86 -9.87
N LYS A 45 2.93 -3.02 -10.17
CA LYS A 45 3.39 -3.81 -11.33
C LYS A 45 2.97 -5.28 -11.22
N LYS A 46 3.09 -5.87 -10.03
CA LYS A 46 2.66 -7.25 -9.78
C LYS A 46 1.18 -7.43 -10.08
N LEU A 47 0.33 -6.55 -9.56
CA LEU A 47 -1.11 -6.59 -9.81
C LEU A 47 -1.44 -6.38 -11.29
N GLN A 48 -0.78 -5.41 -11.95
CA GLN A 48 -0.94 -5.19 -13.38
C GLN A 48 -0.62 -6.44 -14.19
N ASN A 49 0.50 -7.13 -13.89
CA ASN A 49 0.88 -8.36 -14.57
C ASN A 49 -0.10 -9.49 -14.29
N GLU A 50 -0.56 -9.64 -13.04
CA GLU A 50 -1.52 -10.67 -12.61
C GLU A 50 -2.84 -10.57 -13.38
N PHE A 51 -3.34 -9.34 -13.59
CA PHE A 51 -4.64 -9.12 -14.22
C PHE A 51 -4.59 -8.78 -15.72
N SER A 52 -3.41 -8.59 -16.31
CA SER A 52 -3.24 -8.17 -17.71
C SER A 52 -3.96 -9.07 -18.72
N SER A 53 -3.87 -10.40 -18.54
CA SER A 53 -4.54 -11.34 -19.45
C SER A 53 -6.05 -11.21 -19.40
N ARG A 54 -6.63 -11.09 -18.21
CA ARG A 54 -8.08 -10.91 -18.03
C ARG A 54 -8.56 -9.55 -18.55
N ALA A 55 -7.77 -8.50 -18.36
CA ALA A 55 -8.07 -7.17 -18.90
C ALA A 55 -8.08 -7.21 -20.44
N ASN A 56 -7.09 -7.85 -21.07
CA ASN A 56 -7.03 -8.00 -22.51
C ASN A 56 -8.22 -8.82 -23.07
N GLN A 57 -8.59 -9.91 -22.39
CA GLN A 57 -9.77 -10.70 -22.77
C GLN A 57 -11.07 -9.88 -22.70
N LEU A 58 -11.18 -9.04 -21.66
CA LEU A 58 -12.35 -8.16 -21.48
C LEU A 58 -12.43 -7.12 -22.60
N ASP A 59 -11.30 -6.52 -22.98
CA ASP A 59 -11.22 -5.56 -24.09
C ASP A 59 -11.60 -6.22 -25.43
N GLN A 60 -11.14 -7.44 -25.67
CA GLN A 60 -11.53 -8.20 -26.87
C GLN A 60 -13.03 -8.52 -26.87
N LEU A 61 -13.58 -8.93 -25.73
CA LEU A 61 -15.04 -9.19 -25.63
C LEU A 61 -15.85 -7.91 -25.86
N LYS A 62 -15.41 -6.79 -25.29
CA LYS A 62 -16.03 -5.47 -25.51
C LYS A 62 -16.05 -5.08 -26.99
N LYS A 63 -14.92 -5.27 -27.68
CA LYS A 63 -14.84 -5.03 -29.13
C LYS A 63 -15.80 -5.94 -29.88
N THR A 64 -15.82 -7.23 -29.56
CA THR A 64 -16.73 -8.21 -30.23
C THR A 64 -18.20 -7.84 -30.03
N VAL A 65 -18.61 -7.43 -28.82
CA VAL A 65 -19.98 -6.99 -28.53
C VAL A 65 -20.32 -5.75 -29.36
N ASN A 66 -19.45 -4.77 -29.45
CA ASN A 66 -19.66 -3.55 -30.23
C ASN A 66 -19.73 -3.85 -31.71
N ASP A 67 -18.86 -4.70 -32.25
CA ASP A 67 -18.86 -5.08 -33.68
C ASP A 67 -20.18 -5.80 -34.04
N LYS A 68 -20.63 -6.74 -33.19
CA LYS A 68 -21.90 -7.45 -33.38
C LYS A 68 -23.11 -6.53 -33.28
N ARG A 69 -23.10 -5.55 -32.36
CA ARG A 69 -24.17 -4.54 -32.26
C ARG A 69 -24.25 -3.70 -33.51
N THR A 70 -23.12 -3.20 -34.00
CA THR A 70 -23.05 -2.40 -35.22
C THR A 70 -23.48 -3.19 -36.44
N ALA A 71 -23.10 -4.46 -36.57
CA ALA A 71 -23.55 -5.33 -37.67
C ALA A 71 -25.07 -5.57 -37.61
N LEU A 72 -25.62 -5.82 -36.41
CA LEU A 72 -27.04 -6.00 -36.20
C LEU A 72 -27.84 -4.75 -36.63
N GLU A 73 -27.38 -3.55 -36.25
CA GLU A 73 -28.02 -2.28 -36.66
C GLU A 73 -28.03 -2.08 -38.16
N LYS A 74 -26.91 -2.36 -38.84
CA LYS A 74 -26.79 -2.21 -40.30
C LYS A 74 -27.65 -3.20 -41.05
N ASP A 75 -27.72 -4.45 -40.62
CA ASP A 75 -28.31 -5.54 -41.36
C ASP A 75 -29.77 -5.84 -40.93
N SER A 76 -30.26 -5.20 -39.87
CA SER A 76 -31.61 -5.42 -39.31
C SER A 76 -32.74 -5.41 -40.33
N LYS A 77 -32.68 -4.47 -41.30
CA LYS A 77 -33.70 -4.34 -42.35
C LYS A 77 -33.68 -5.47 -43.37
N LYS A 78 -32.63 -6.28 -43.44
CA LYS A 78 -32.47 -7.38 -44.39
C LYS A 78 -32.70 -8.75 -43.74
N MET A 79 -32.88 -8.80 -42.43
CA MET A 79 -33.07 -10.03 -41.67
C MET A 79 -34.55 -10.42 -41.60
N SER A 80 -34.80 -11.71 -41.50
CA SER A 80 -36.11 -12.20 -41.09
C SER A 80 -36.36 -11.85 -39.62
N GLU A 81 -37.61 -11.81 -39.19
CA GLU A 81 -37.99 -11.52 -37.82
C GLU A 81 -37.34 -12.49 -36.80
N THR A 82 -37.27 -13.76 -37.16
CA THR A 82 -36.64 -14.80 -36.34
C THR A 82 -35.14 -14.56 -36.20
N GLU A 83 -34.43 -14.30 -37.30
CA GLU A 83 -32.98 -14.01 -37.27
C GLU A 83 -32.68 -12.73 -36.48
N LEU A 84 -33.47 -11.67 -36.66
CA LEU A 84 -33.31 -10.43 -35.93
C LEU A 84 -33.46 -10.65 -34.42
N ARG A 85 -34.50 -11.39 -34.02
CA ARG A 85 -34.72 -11.72 -32.61
C ARG A 85 -33.58 -12.53 -32.01
N ASP A 86 -33.11 -13.57 -32.72
CA ASP A 86 -32.06 -14.46 -32.21
C ASP A 86 -30.71 -13.73 -32.12
N LYS A 87 -30.34 -12.91 -33.10
CA LYS A 87 -29.14 -12.09 -33.08
C LYS A 87 -29.21 -11.00 -31.99
N THR A 88 -30.37 -10.38 -31.82
CA THR A 88 -30.60 -9.39 -30.75
C THR A 88 -30.40 -10.04 -29.38
N LYS A 89 -30.98 -11.23 -29.18
CA LYS A 89 -30.80 -11.98 -27.95
C LYS A 89 -29.33 -12.31 -27.73
N GLN A 90 -28.62 -12.82 -28.74
CA GLN A 90 -27.20 -13.15 -28.65
C GLN A 90 -26.35 -11.93 -28.23
N VAL A 91 -26.56 -10.77 -28.86
CA VAL A 91 -25.85 -9.53 -28.53
C VAL A 91 -26.16 -9.07 -27.11
N SER A 92 -27.42 -9.18 -26.69
CA SER A 92 -27.83 -8.86 -25.29
C SER A 92 -27.17 -9.76 -24.28
N ASP A 93 -27.17 -11.07 -24.49
CA ASP A 93 -26.56 -12.05 -23.61
C ASP A 93 -25.04 -11.80 -23.48
N MET A 94 -24.37 -11.49 -24.61
CA MET A 94 -22.96 -11.14 -24.60
C MET A 94 -22.65 -9.81 -23.85
N ALA A 95 -23.55 -8.82 -23.98
CA ALA A 95 -23.41 -7.55 -23.27
C ALA A 95 -23.57 -7.74 -21.75
N ILE A 96 -24.51 -8.58 -21.32
CA ILE A 96 -24.69 -8.95 -19.90
C ILE A 96 -23.45 -9.70 -19.36
N ASP A 97 -22.91 -10.64 -20.14
CA ASP A 97 -21.69 -11.37 -19.75
C ASP A 97 -20.48 -10.44 -19.63
N LEU A 98 -20.33 -9.50 -20.57
CA LEU A 98 -19.29 -8.47 -20.53
C LEU A 98 -19.38 -7.65 -19.24
N GLU A 99 -20.55 -7.17 -18.90
CA GLU A 99 -20.77 -6.36 -17.71
C GLU A 99 -20.48 -7.15 -16.42
N ARG A 100 -20.92 -8.41 -16.37
CA ARG A 100 -20.62 -9.31 -15.25
C ARG A 100 -19.11 -9.51 -15.09
N LYS A 101 -18.40 -9.86 -16.17
CA LYS A 101 -16.92 -10.06 -16.15
C LYS A 101 -16.17 -8.78 -15.77
N GLN A 102 -16.66 -7.62 -16.16
CA GLN A 102 -16.07 -6.34 -15.80
C GLN A 102 -16.20 -6.07 -14.29
N ARG A 103 -17.37 -6.36 -13.71
CA ARG A 103 -17.56 -6.26 -12.24
C ARG A 103 -16.65 -7.23 -11.50
N GLU A 104 -16.63 -8.51 -11.89
CA GLU A 104 -15.79 -9.55 -11.31
C GLU A 104 -14.30 -9.16 -11.35
N LEU A 105 -13.81 -8.68 -12.49
CA LEU A 105 -12.42 -8.23 -12.62
C LEU A 105 -12.11 -7.05 -11.68
N THR A 106 -13.00 -6.08 -11.58
CA THR A 106 -12.84 -4.91 -10.71
C THR A 106 -12.82 -5.31 -9.24
N GLU A 107 -13.71 -6.21 -8.84
CA GLU A 107 -13.79 -6.74 -7.48
C GLU A 107 -12.52 -7.51 -7.10
N ASP A 108 -12.07 -8.43 -7.96
CA ASP A 108 -10.85 -9.21 -7.75
C ASP A 108 -9.62 -8.31 -7.63
N ILE A 109 -9.48 -7.29 -8.48
CA ILE A 109 -8.39 -6.30 -8.40
C ILE A 109 -8.42 -5.58 -7.03
N ASN A 110 -9.60 -5.15 -6.58
CA ASN A 110 -9.73 -4.45 -5.31
C ASN A 110 -9.39 -5.36 -4.11
N ILE A 111 -9.85 -6.61 -4.12
CA ILE A 111 -9.52 -7.60 -3.10
C ILE A 111 -8.01 -7.82 -3.06
N ARG A 112 -7.40 -8.10 -4.21
CA ARG A 112 -5.95 -8.36 -4.31
C ARG A 112 -5.11 -7.15 -3.91
N LYS A 113 -5.55 -5.94 -4.31
CA LYS A 113 -4.91 -4.69 -3.89
C LYS A 113 -4.92 -4.54 -2.36
N ASN A 114 -6.06 -4.77 -1.72
CA ASN A 114 -6.18 -4.68 -0.27
C ASN A 114 -5.30 -5.70 0.44
N GLU A 115 -5.24 -6.95 -0.07
CA GLU A 115 -4.36 -7.99 0.47
C GLU A 115 -2.88 -7.61 0.37
N GLU A 116 -2.43 -7.13 -0.78
CA GLU A 116 -1.03 -6.74 -0.98
C GLU A 116 -0.68 -5.49 -0.14
N MET A 117 -1.60 -4.52 -0.04
CA MET A 117 -1.40 -3.35 0.83
C MET A 117 -1.33 -3.72 2.31
N LYS A 118 -2.13 -4.69 2.76
CA LYS A 118 -2.03 -5.21 4.13
C LYS A 118 -0.67 -5.87 4.36
N LYS A 119 -0.22 -6.75 3.46
CA LYS A 119 1.11 -7.38 3.57
C LYS A 119 2.22 -6.34 3.60
N PHE A 120 2.12 -5.31 2.76
CA PHE A 120 3.09 -4.22 2.75
C PHE A 120 3.11 -3.46 4.08
N GLN A 121 1.95 -3.13 4.64
CA GLN A 121 1.84 -2.50 5.96
C GLN A 121 2.48 -3.35 7.07
N ASP A 122 2.26 -4.67 7.03
CA ASP A 122 2.86 -5.60 7.98
C ASP A 122 4.40 -5.62 7.86
N GLN A 123 4.94 -5.56 6.63
CA GLN A 123 6.38 -5.45 6.39
C GLN A 123 6.96 -4.12 6.90
N VAL A 124 6.25 -3.01 6.68
CA VAL A 124 6.64 -1.69 7.24
C VAL A 124 6.67 -1.75 8.76
N ASN A 125 5.62 -2.26 9.39
CA ASN A 125 5.54 -2.38 10.85
C ASN A 125 6.67 -3.26 11.42
N LYS A 126 7.00 -4.36 10.74
CA LYS A 126 8.13 -5.22 11.11
C LYS A 126 9.45 -4.46 11.02
N ALA A 127 9.70 -3.74 9.91
CA ALA A 127 10.91 -2.94 9.74
C ALA A 127 11.02 -1.85 10.82
N VAL A 128 9.92 -1.17 11.14
CA VAL A 128 9.85 -0.18 12.22
C VAL A 128 10.21 -0.81 13.57
N GLY A 129 9.65 -1.97 13.89
CA GLY A 129 9.94 -2.68 15.14
C GLY A 129 11.42 -3.06 15.28
N VAL A 130 12.01 -3.59 14.21
CA VAL A 130 13.44 -3.94 14.17
C VAL A 130 14.33 -2.70 14.39
N ILE A 131 14.03 -1.60 13.70
CA ILE A 131 14.77 -0.35 13.81
C ILE A 131 14.61 0.26 15.21
N ALA A 132 13.38 0.24 15.75
CA ALA A 132 13.11 0.76 17.10
C ALA A 132 13.97 0.06 18.15
N GLN A 133 14.02 -1.26 18.10
CA GLN A 133 14.81 -2.06 19.04
C GLN A 133 16.32 -1.88 18.82
N ALA A 134 16.78 -1.96 17.58
CA ALA A 134 18.22 -1.88 17.27
C ALA A 134 18.82 -0.52 17.61
N ASP A 135 18.08 0.56 17.40
CA ASP A 135 18.56 1.92 17.60
C ASP A 135 18.12 2.54 18.93
N GLY A 136 17.27 1.86 19.70
CA GLY A 136 16.79 2.34 21.00
C GLY A 136 15.85 3.55 20.86
N TYR A 137 14.87 3.50 19.96
CA TYR A 137 13.81 4.50 19.88
C TYR A 137 12.75 4.20 20.94
N ASP A 138 12.38 5.25 21.70
CA ASP A 138 11.31 5.18 22.70
C ASP A 138 9.93 5.41 22.05
N LEU A 139 9.90 6.19 20.95
CA LEU A 139 8.68 6.52 20.23
C LEU A 139 9.01 6.70 18.74
N ILE A 140 8.20 6.06 17.89
CA ILE A 140 8.19 6.32 16.45
C ILE A 140 6.79 6.75 16.06
N VAL A 141 6.68 7.91 15.42
CA VAL A 141 5.41 8.47 14.97
C VAL A 141 5.38 8.58 13.45
N TYR A 142 4.20 8.41 12.88
CA TYR A 142 3.94 8.64 11.46
C TYR A 142 2.57 9.30 11.30
N ASN A 143 2.45 10.13 10.27
CA ASN A 143 1.27 10.95 9.95
C ASN A 143 0.98 12.10 10.94
N SER A 144 0.27 13.10 10.45
CA SER A 144 -0.34 14.20 11.23
C SER A 144 0.60 15.02 12.12
N VAL A 145 1.84 15.25 11.66
CA VAL A 145 2.80 16.11 12.33
C VAL A 145 2.96 17.41 11.54
N ALA A 146 2.81 18.55 12.21
CA ALA A 146 2.90 19.87 11.57
C ALA A 146 4.33 20.23 11.13
N TYR A 147 5.34 19.75 11.85
CA TYR A 147 6.75 20.00 11.57
C TYR A 147 7.63 18.86 12.08
N VAL A 148 8.60 18.48 11.28
CA VAL A 148 9.62 17.46 11.61
C VAL A 148 10.99 17.97 11.19
N SER A 149 11.95 17.94 12.13
CA SER A 149 13.35 18.19 11.79
C SER A 149 13.94 16.99 11.05
N LYS A 150 14.90 17.26 10.16
CA LYS A 150 15.64 16.19 9.47
C LYS A 150 16.34 15.22 10.42
N LYS A 151 16.69 15.68 11.63
CA LYS A 151 17.40 14.88 12.64
C LYS A 151 16.62 13.64 13.10
N ILE A 152 15.30 13.75 13.20
CA ILE A 152 14.43 12.66 13.69
C ILE A 152 13.72 11.90 12.57
N ASN A 153 13.87 12.32 11.31
CA ASN A 153 13.28 11.61 10.17
C ASN A 153 14.09 10.34 9.88
N ILE A 154 13.43 9.19 10.00
CA ILE A 154 14.01 7.86 9.77
C ILE A 154 13.37 7.15 8.56
N THR A 155 12.65 7.86 7.72
CA THR A 155 11.88 7.29 6.59
C THR A 155 12.75 6.44 5.68
N ASP A 156 13.90 6.97 5.24
CA ASP A 156 14.80 6.24 4.33
C ASP A 156 15.33 4.94 4.97
N LYS A 157 15.59 4.98 6.29
CA LYS A 157 16.03 3.80 7.02
C LYS A 157 14.95 2.72 7.06
N VAL A 158 13.69 3.13 7.26
CA VAL A 158 12.56 2.21 7.24
C VAL A 158 12.36 1.63 5.85
N ILE A 159 12.38 2.46 4.79
CA ILE A 159 12.28 2.00 3.40
C ILE A 159 13.36 0.96 3.09
N ALA A 160 14.60 1.21 3.49
CA ALA A 160 15.71 0.26 3.31
C ALA A 160 15.57 -1.04 4.12
N GLY A 161 14.74 -1.05 5.16
CA GLY A 161 14.43 -2.20 6.01
C GLY A 161 13.25 -3.05 5.55
N ILE A 162 12.41 -2.53 4.64
CA ILE A 162 11.22 -3.26 4.15
C ILE A 162 11.65 -4.50 3.35
N GLY A 163 11.14 -5.66 3.75
CA GLY A 163 11.39 -6.92 3.02
C GLY A 163 12.68 -7.65 3.39
N LYS A 164 13.37 -7.20 4.45
CA LYS A 164 14.55 -7.89 5.01
C LYS A 164 14.18 -8.87 6.11
#